data_6a75607d2af948d3478dec1f3763578f
#
_entry.id   6a75607d2af948d3478dec1f3763578f
#
_cell.length_a   1.000
_cell.length_b   1.000
_cell.length_c   1.000
_cell.angle_alpha   90.00
_cell.angle_beta   90.00
_cell.angle_gamma   90.00
#
_symmetry.space_group_name_H-M   'P 1'
#
loop_
_entity.id
_entity.type
_entity.pdbx_description
1 polymer ?
#
loop_
_entity_poly.entity_id
_entity_poly.type
_entity_poly.pdbx_seq_one_letter_code
_entity_poly.pdbx_strand_id
1 'polypeptide(L)'
;MSNINPFDKCPVYETNNLIFRKVEEEDAIDLFQCYSDPITKNRMNNDNCGGVWDTHNINAVINGIKGWKREFNDRFYIRWSINHKQTNKIVGTIEIAPVPNTTRFLDGTCQTGILRIDIISSLENKIVLSEILTMVSDKFYSDFDIKNIIIKATKDDKERVSALENNGFDKLKDSTFPYRDYYVKRK
;
A
#
# COMPACT_ATOMS: atom_id res chain seq x y z
N MET A 1 -4.10 -17.52 -20.91
CA MET A 1 -5.31 -17.06 -20.18
C MET A 1 -5.21 -15.57 -20.11
N SER A 2 -6.19 -14.81 -20.62
CA SER A 2 -6.18 -13.34 -20.48
C SER A 2 -6.33 -13.00 -19.01
N ASN A 3 -5.31 -12.39 -18.41
CA ASN A 3 -5.42 -11.87 -17.06
C ASN A 3 -6.56 -10.85 -17.04
N ILE A 4 -7.54 -11.08 -16.17
CA ILE A 4 -8.61 -10.10 -15.94
C ILE A 4 -7.94 -8.85 -15.35
N ASN A 5 -8.25 -7.69 -15.91
CA ASN A 5 -7.69 -6.44 -15.40
C ASN A 5 -8.14 -6.25 -13.94
N PRO A 6 -7.22 -5.99 -12.99
CA PRO A 6 -7.54 -5.82 -11.57
C PRO A 6 -8.60 -4.75 -11.28
N PHE A 7 -8.73 -3.75 -12.15
CA PHE A 7 -9.76 -2.71 -12.04
C PHE A 7 -11.14 -3.16 -12.53
N ASP A 8 -11.24 -4.23 -13.33
CA ASP A 8 -12.53 -4.82 -13.73
C ASP A 8 -13.06 -5.75 -12.63
N LYS A 9 -12.15 -6.49 -12.01
CA LYS A 9 -12.46 -7.35 -10.87
C LYS A 9 -11.30 -7.30 -9.88
N CYS A 10 -11.51 -6.62 -8.76
CA CYS A 10 -10.51 -6.53 -7.71
C CYS A 10 -10.11 -7.94 -7.24
N PRO A 11 -8.84 -8.34 -7.39
CA PRO A 11 -8.39 -9.64 -6.95
C PRO A 11 -8.38 -9.74 -5.43
N VAL A 12 -8.55 -10.96 -4.94
CA VAL A 12 -8.29 -11.31 -3.54
C VAL A 12 -6.95 -12.03 -3.49
N TYR A 13 -6.08 -11.60 -2.59
CA TYR A 13 -4.81 -12.28 -2.34
C TYR A 13 -4.79 -12.89 -0.95
N GLU A 14 -4.06 -13.96 -0.80
CA GLU A 14 -3.87 -14.64 0.47
C GLU A 14 -2.41 -14.97 0.71
N THR A 15 -2.01 -14.91 1.97
CA THR A 15 -0.75 -15.39 2.50
C THR A 15 -1.03 -16.38 3.62
N ASN A 16 -0.03 -16.80 4.38
CA ASN A 16 -0.24 -17.71 5.50
C ASN A 16 -1.17 -17.10 6.57
N ASN A 17 -0.97 -15.83 6.89
CA ASN A 17 -1.64 -15.17 8.02
C ASN A 17 -2.66 -14.10 7.60
N LEU A 18 -2.63 -13.64 6.33
CA LEU A 18 -3.38 -12.48 5.90
C LEU A 18 -4.25 -12.78 4.68
N ILE A 19 -5.39 -12.06 4.59
CA ILE A 19 -6.24 -12.00 3.39
C ILE A 19 -6.32 -10.52 2.99
N PHE A 20 -6.14 -10.26 1.69
CA PHE A 20 -6.26 -8.95 1.08
C PHE A 20 -7.48 -8.94 0.18
N ARG A 21 -8.50 -8.21 0.56
CA ARG A 21 -9.72 -8.07 -0.21
C ARG A 21 -10.07 -6.60 -0.40
N LYS A 22 -10.84 -6.27 -1.42
CA LYS A 22 -11.31 -4.89 -1.63
C LYS A 22 -11.86 -4.32 -0.33
N VAL A 23 -11.49 -3.08 -0.02
CA VAL A 23 -11.98 -2.37 1.16
C VAL A 23 -13.48 -2.11 1.05
N GLU A 24 -14.20 -2.35 2.15
CA GLU A 24 -15.64 -2.12 2.24
C GLU A 24 -15.98 -1.24 3.46
N GLU A 25 -17.19 -0.66 3.49
CA GLU A 25 -17.58 0.28 4.55
C GLU A 25 -17.66 -0.39 5.93
N GLU A 26 -17.94 -1.69 5.96
CA GLU A 26 -17.96 -2.53 7.17
C GLU A 26 -16.60 -2.60 7.87
N ASP A 27 -15.51 -2.35 7.13
CA ASP A 27 -14.15 -2.33 7.67
C ASP A 27 -13.86 -1.09 8.54
N ALA A 28 -14.75 -0.10 8.50
CA ALA A 28 -14.50 1.22 9.08
C ALA A 28 -14.15 1.19 10.57
N ILE A 29 -14.77 0.29 11.35
CA ILE A 29 -14.52 0.18 12.81
C ILE A 29 -13.08 -0.24 13.08
N ASP A 30 -12.64 -1.32 12.45
CA ASP A 30 -11.29 -1.84 12.63
C ASP A 30 -10.25 -0.88 12.03
N LEU A 31 -10.54 -0.30 10.85
CA LEU A 31 -9.67 0.70 10.22
C LEU A 31 -9.57 1.98 11.04
N PHE A 32 -10.63 2.37 11.73
CA PHE A 32 -10.57 3.51 12.65
C PHE A 32 -9.56 3.26 13.78
N GLN A 33 -9.50 2.04 14.32
CA GLN A 33 -8.48 1.68 15.33
C GLN A 33 -7.07 1.76 14.75
N CYS A 34 -6.87 1.27 13.52
CA CYS A 34 -5.59 1.34 12.83
C CYS A 34 -5.15 2.80 12.59
N TYR A 35 -6.01 3.62 12.02
CA TYR A 35 -5.69 4.99 11.63
C TYR A 35 -5.69 5.99 12.80
N SER A 36 -6.27 5.64 13.94
CA SER A 36 -6.18 6.41 15.19
C SER A 36 -4.96 6.07 16.02
N ASP A 37 -4.25 4.98 15.70
CA ASP A 37 -3.00 4.63 16.37
C ASP A 37 -1.93 5.69 16.08
N PRO A 38 -1.40 6.39 17.11
CA PRO A 38 -0.45 7.49 16.90
C PRO A 38 0.83 7.05 16.19
N ILE A 39 1.27 5.81 16.39
CA ILE A 39 2.47 5.27 15.76
C ILE A 39 2.19 5.00 14.28
N THR A 40 1.09 4.33 13.97
CA THR A 40 0.66 4.09 12.58
C THR A 40 0.48 5.41 11.84
N LYS A 41 -0.20 6.39 12.45
CA LYS A 41 -0.44 7.70 11.84
C LYS A 41 0.87 8.42 11.42
N ASN A 42 1.91 8.32 12.24
CA ASN A 42 3.21 8.92 11.94
C ASN A 42 3.97 8.20 10.79
N ARG A 43 3.61 6.95 10.49
CA ARG A 43 4.23 6.15 9.43
C ARG A 43 3.47 6.18 8.11
N MET A 44 2.26 6.74 8.10
CA MET A 44 1.45 6.85 6.89
C MET A 44 2.14 7.71 5.85
N ASN A 45 2.06 7.25 4.60
CA ASN A 45 2.54 8.05 3.48
C ASN A 45 1.47 9.07 3.07
N ASN A 46 1.68 10.33 3.46
CA ASN A 46 0.80 11.45 3.12
C ASN A 46 1.28 12.24 1.87
N ASP A 47 2.33 11.77 1.19
CA ASP A 47 2.80 12.43 -0.02
C ASP A 47 1.71 12.41 -1.09
N ASN A 48 1.48 13.55 -1.74
CA ASN A 48 0.45 13.74 -2.77
C ASN A 48 -1.00 13.52 -2.29
N CYS A 49 -1.26 13.64 -0.98
CA CYS A 49 -2.61 13.46 -0.40
C CYS A 49 -3.31 14.77 -0.05
N GLY A 50 -2.74 15.93 -0.39
CA GLY A 50 -3.33 17.24 -0.06
C GLY A 50 -3.26 17.61 1.43
N GLY A 51 -2.52 16.87 2.23
CA GLY A 51 -2.33 17.09 3.66
C GLY A 51 -2.45 15.84 4.51
N VAL A 52 -2.33 16.02 5.82
CA VAL A 52 -2.50 14.91 6.78
C VAL A 52 -3.98 14.58 6.90
N TRP A 53 -4.30 13.31 6.70
CA TRP A 53 -5.67 12.85 6.87
C TRP A 53 -6.05 12.88 8.36
N ASP A 54 -7.13 13.63 8.64
CA ASP A 54 -7.65 13.76 9.99
C ASP A 54 -8.65 12.64 10.29
N THR A 55 -8.24 11.72 11.16
CA THR A 55 -9.02 10.55 11.56
C THR A 55 -9.60 10.70 12.97
N HIS A 56 -10.11 11.89 13.34
CA HIS A 56 -10.66 12.12 14.67
C HIS A 56 -11.94 11.34 14.99
N ASN A 57 -12.64 10.84 13.97
CA ASN A 57 -13.86 10.07 14.17
C ASN A 57 -14.07 9.06 13.05
N ILE A 58 -14.92 8.08 13.32
CA ILE A 58 -15.22 6.99 12.39
C ILE A 58 -15.80 7.47 11.05
N ASN A 59 -16.54 8.60 11.04
CA ASN A 59 -17.12 9.14 9.80
C ASN A 59 -16.02 9.59 8.82
N ALA A 60 -14.88 10.06 9.33
CA ALA A 60 -13.74 10.39 8.49
C ALA A 60 -13.22 9.14 7.76
N VAL A 61 -13.17 7.99 8.45
CA VAL A 61 -12.76 6.72 7.85
C VAL A 61 -13.79 6.23 6.84
N ILE A 62 -15.09 6.28 7.16
CA ILE A 62 -16.17 5.92 6.22
C ILE A 62 -16.09 6.77 4.95
N ASN A 63 -15.91 8.08 5.09
CA ASN A 63 -15.74 8.97 3.95
C ASN A 63 -14.48 8.68 3.14
N GLY A 64 -13.39 8.31 3.82
CA GLY A 64 -12.16 7.82 3.18
C GLY A 64 -12.43 6.58 2.33
N ILE A 65 -13.12 5.57 2.89
CA ILE A 65 -13.47 4.33 2.17
C ILE A 65 -14.33 4.65 0.93
N LYS A 66 -15.32 5.54 1.06
CA LYS A 66 -16.12 5.98 -0.09
C LYS A 66 -15.28 6.68 -1.16
N GLY A 67 -14.29 7.46 -0.75
CA GLY A 67 -13.28 8.04 -1.64
C GLY A 67 -12.50 6.95 -2.36
N TRP A 68 -11.91 5.99 -1.64
CA TRP A 68 -11.12 4.90 -2.22
C TRP A 68 -11.92 4.04 -3.20
N LYS A 69 -13.22 3.81 -2.93
CA LYS A 69 -14.12 3.09 -3.87
C LYS A 69 -14.34 3.88 -5.15
N ARG A 70 -14.42 5.22 -5.10
CA ARG A 70 -14.48 6.07 -6.31
C ARG A 70 -13.19 6.00 -7.10
N GLU A 71 -12.03 6.17 -6.45
CA GLU A 71 -10.72 6.08 -7.08
C GLU A 71 -10.49 4.72 -7.77
N PHE A 72 -11.00 3.64 -7.18
CA PHE A 72 -11.02 2.32 -7.81
C PHE A 72 -11.85 2.32 -9.09
N ASN A 73 -13.08 2.87 -9.08
CA ASN A 73 -13.97 2.94 -10.23
C ASN A 73 -13.36 3.81 -11.34
N ASP A 74 -12.65 4.89 -10.97
CA ASP A 74 -11.94 5.80 -11.87
C ASP A 74 -10.57 5.24 -12.31
N ARG A 75 -10.20 4.04 -11.85
CA ARG A 75 -8.96 3.31 -12.19
C ARG A 75 -7.67 4.02 -11.80
N PHE A 76 -7.69 4.84 -10.75
CA PHE A 76 -6.49 5.52 -10.25
C PHE A 76 -5.64 4.60 -9.38
N TYR A 77 -6.25 3.89 -8.43
CA TYR A 77 -5.57 2.92 -7.57
C TYR A 77 -6.55 1.88 -7.02
N ILE A 78 -5.99 0.81 -6.49
CA ILE A 78 -6.73 -0.19 -5.73
C ILE A 78 -6.24 -0.19 -4.30
N ARG A 79 -7.19 -0.16 -3.35
CA ARG A 79 -6.91 -0.31 -1.93
C ARG A 79 -7.63 -1.54 -1.39
N TRP A 80 -6.85 -2.40 -0.75
CA TRP A 80 -7.34 -3.60 -0.07
C TRP A 80 -7.31 -3.39 1.43
N SER A 81 -8.29 -3.95 2.14
CA SER A 81 -8.21 -4.21 3.57
C SER A 81 -7.32 -5.43 3.82
N ILE A 82 -6.48 -5.34 4.84
CA ILE A 82 -5.65 -6.45 5.32
C ILE A 82 -6.40 -7.12 6.47
N ASN A 83 -6.94 -8.32 6.23
CA ASN A 83 -7.60 -9.11 7.25
C ASN A 83 -6.60 -10.12 7.86
N HIS A 84 -6.45 -10.10 9.19
CA HIS A 84 -5.64 -11.05 9.93
C HIS A 84 -6.46 -12.32 10.20
N LYS A 85 -6.08 -13.44 9.59
CA LYS A 85 -6.86 -14.70 9.58
C LYS A 85 -7.21 -15.22 10.98
N GLN A 86 -6.26 -15.18 11.90
CA GLN A 86 -6.45 -15.73 13.24
C GLN A 86 -7.47 -14.93 14.08
N THR A 87 -7.49 -13.61 13.93
CA THR A 87 -8.38 -12.73 14.72
C THR A 87 -9.63 -12.33 13.97
N ASN A 88 -9.67 -12.55 12.66
CA ASN A 88 -10.68 -12.06 11.73
C ASN A 88 -10.92 -10.54 11.83
N LYS A 89 -9.85 -9.78 12.14
CA LYS A 89 -9.85 -8.33 12.25
C LYS A 89 -9.17 -7.69 11.06
N ILE A 90 -9.67 -6.54 10.63
CA ILE A 90 -8.95 -5.70 9.69
C ILE A 90 -7.86 -4.94 10.45
N VAL A 91 -6.62 -5.15 10.04
CA VAL A 91 -5.45 -4.63 10.72
C VAL A 91 -4.75 -3.50 9.96
N GLY A 92 -5.30 -3.12 8.82
CA GLY A 92 -4.75 -2.06 7.99
C GLY A 92 -5.19 -2.13 6.55
N THR A 93 -4.51 -1.38 5.68
CA THR A 93 -4.73 -1.41 4.23
C THR A 93 -3.43 -1.49 3.46
N ILE A 94 -3.53 -2.01 2.23
CA ILE A 94 -2.49 -1.94 1.22
C ILE A 94 -3.07 -1.30 -0.05
N GLU A 95 -2.28 -0.44 -0.71
CA GLU A 95 -2.69 0.25 -1.94
C GLU A 95 -1.60 0.12 -2.99
N ILE A 96 -2.00 -0.04 -4.24
CA ILE A 96 -1.14 0.15 -5.40
C ILE A 96 -1.75 1.16 -6.37
N ALA A 97 -1.00 2.19 -6.70
CA ALA A 97 -1.33 3.19 -7.72
C ALA A 97 -0.38 3.03 -8.91
N PRO A 98 -0.83 2.43 -10.03
CA PRO A 98 -0.03 2.40 -11.25
C PRO A 98 0.11 3.81 -11.82
N VAL A 99 1.35 4.26 -12.00
CA VAL A 99 1.64 5.60 -12.53
C VAL A 99 1.94 5.48 -14.03
N PRO A 100 1.31 6.29 -14.90
CA PRO A 100 1.58 6.25 -16.32
C PRO A 100 3.05 6.51 -16.67
N ASN A 101 3.54 5.93 -17.76
CA ASN A 101 4.91 6.11 -18.29
C ASN A 101 5.30 7.55 -18.59
N THR A 102 4.34 8.48 -18.61
CA THR A 102 4.56 9.93 -18.83
C THR A 102 5.14 10.64 -17.61
N THR A 103 5.14 10.01 -16.46
CA THR A 103 5.79 10.57 -15.26
C THR A 103 7.31 10.38 -15.35
N ARG A 104 8.03 11.50 -15.28
CA ARG A 104 9.49 11.59 -15.54
C ARG A 104 10.40 11.03 -14.44
N PHE A 105 9.92 10.24 -13.52
CA PHE A 105 10.79 9.62 -12.52
C PHE A 105 11.09 8.15 -12.88
N LEU A 106 12.21 7.67 -12.39
CA LEU A 106 12.71 6.33 -12.68
C LEU A 106 12.92 6.06 -14.18
N ASP A 107 13.56 7.05 -14.87
CA ASP A 107 13.93 7.02 -16.30
C ASP A 107 12.75 7.06 -17.30
N GLY A 108 11.50 7.06 -16.84
CA GLY A 108 10.31 7.24 -17.67
C GLY A 108 10.06 6.12 -18.70
N THR A 109 10.80 5.01 -18.62
CA THR A 109 10.77 3.95 -19.64
C THR A 109 9.79 2.84 -19.31
N CYS A 110 9.30 2.75 -18.07
CA CYS A 110 8.39 1.69 -17.67
C CYS A 110 7.39 2.12 -16.60
N GLN A 111 6.28 1.42 -16.60
CA GLN A 111 5.20 1.65 -15.64
C GLN A 111 5.65 1.35 -14.22
N THR A 112 5.39 2.28 -13.31
CA THR A 112 5.77 2.18 -11.90
C THR A 112 4.52 2.11 -11.04
N GLY A 113 4.50 1.22 -10.05
CA GLY A 113 3.46 1.17 -9.02
C GLY A 113 3.93 1.88 -7.76
N ILE A 114 3.13 2.83 -7.26
CA ILE A 114 3.33 3.42 -5.94
C ILE A 114 2.59 2.56 -4.92
N LEU A 115 3.35 1.93 -4.04
CA LEU A 115 2.83 1.06 -2.98
C LEU A 115 2.68 1.85 -1.68
N ARG A 116 1.55 1.69 -1.00
CA ARG A 116 1.34 2.14 0.37
C ARG A 116 0.91 0.96 1.23
N ILE A 117 1.45 0.86 2.42
CA ILE A 117 1.08 -0.13 3.43
C ILE A 117 0.85 0.65 4.72
N ASP A 118 -0.39 0.66 5.18
CA ASP A 118 -0.80 1.22 6.47
C ASP A 118 -1.28 0.06 7.33
N ILE A 119 -0.55 -0.28 8.38
CA ILE A 119 -0.87 -1.40 9.26
C ILE A 119 -0.77 -0.95 10.73
N ILE A 120 -1.62 -1.50 11.59
CA ILE A 120 -1.60 -1.18 13.02
C ILE A 120 -0.22 -1.46 13.63
N SER A 121 0.27 -0.56 14.47
CA SER A 121 1.66 -0.57 14.96
C SER A 121 2.06 -1.89 15.64
N SER A 122 1.13 -2.55 16.31
CA SER A 122 1.37 -3.84 16.98
C SER A 122 1.71 -4.98 16.02
N LEU A 123 1.33 -4.87 14.74
CA LEU A 123 1.64 -5.84 13.69
C LEU A 123 2.67 -5.33 12.68
N GLU A 124 3.11 -4.08 12.80
CA GLU A 124 4.15 -3.52 11.94
C GLU A 124 5.54 -3.98 12.38
N ASN A 125 5.84 -5.22 12.08
CA ASN A 125 7.14 -5.83 12.32
C ASN A 125 7.68 -6.47 11.04
N LYS A 126 8.97 -6.78 11.04
CA LYS A 126 9.69 -7.33 9.89
C LYS A 126 9.03 -8.58 9.30
N ILE A 127 8.48 -9.46 10.14
CA ILE A 127 7.90 -10.74 9.69
C ILE A 127 6.64 -10.47 8.88
N VAL A 128 5.68 -9.72 9.45
CA VAL A 128 4.41 -9.40 8.79
C VAL A 128 4.64 -8.55 7.54
N LEU A 129 5.53 -7.56 7.61
CA LEU A 129 5.86 -6.73 6.44
C LEU A 129 6.52 -7.56 5.33
N SER A 130 7.42 -8.51 5.66
CA SER A 130 8.03 -9.39 4.65
C SER A 130 6.99 -10.31 4.01
N GLU A 131 6.02 -10.82 4.76
CA GLU A 131 4.90 -11.60 4.22
C GLU A 131 4.09 -10.80 3.19
N ILE A 132 3.77 -9.54 3.50
CA ILE A 132 3.08 -8.63 2.59
C ILE A 132 3.93 -8.35 1.34
N LEU A 133 5.22 -8.01 1.51
CA LEU A 133 6.13 -7.66 0.42
C LEU A 133 6.42 -8.84 -0.51
N THR A 134 6.42 -10.07 0.01
CA THR A 134 6.52 -11.29 -0.81
C THR A 134 5.29 -11.41 -1.71
N MET A 135 4.09 -11.31 -1.16
CA MET A 135 2.84 -11.33 -1.95
C MET A 135 2.82 -10.23 -3.02
N VAL A 136 3.23 -9.01 -2.66
CA VAL A 136 3.35 -7.89 -3.60
C VAL A 136 4.29 -8.22 -4.75
N SER A 137 5.46 -8.78 -4.45
CA SER A 137 6.46 -9.14 -5.46
C SER A 137 5.99 -10.26 -6.40
N ASP A 138 5.23 -11.20 -5.87
CA ASP A 138 4.73 -12.34 -6.64
C ASP A 138 3.54 -11.98 -7.56
N LYS A 139 2.75 -10.98 -7.18
CA LYS A 139 1.48 -10.68 -7.84
C LYS A 139 1.48 -9.36 -8.62
N PHE A 140 1.91 -8.26 -8.00
CA PHE A 140 1.64 -6.92 -8.51
C PHE A 140 2.34 -6.61 -9.84
N TYR A 141 3.54 -7.14 -10.06
CA TYR A 141 4.23 -6.93 -11.33
C TYR A 141 3.46 -7.46 -12.54
N SER A 142 2.85 -8.64 -12.41
CA SER A 142 2.07 -9.24 -13.49
C SER A 142 0.67 -8.68 -13.60
N ASP A 143 0.02 -8.45 -12.45
CA ASP A 143 -1.39 -8.06 -12.42
C ASP A 143 -1.57 -6.61 -12.88
N PHE A 144 -0.59 -5.75 -12.63
CA PHE A 144 -0.62 -4.33 -13.01
C PHE A 144 0.30 -3.95 -14.17
N ASP A 145 0.98 -4.94 -14.78
CA ASP A 145 1.96 -4.70 -15.86
C ASP A 145 2.99 -3.62 -15.51
N ILE A 146 3.47 -3.63 -14.27
CA ILE A 146 4.47 -2.68 -13.77
C ILE A 146 5.86 -3.33 -13.75
N LYS A 147 6.90 -2.50 -13.87
CA LYS A 147 8.31 -2.91 -13.83
C LYS A 147 9.00 -2.49 -12.53
N ASN A 148 8.51 -1.42 -11.92
CA ASN A 148 9.03 -0.90 -10.66
C ASN A 148 7.92 -0.82 -9.64
N ILE A 149 8.25 -1.08 -8.38
CA ILE A 149 7.41 -0.78 -7.23
C ILE A 149 8.21 0.15 -6.33
N ILE A 150 7.62 1.29 -5.97
CA ILE A 150 8.22 2.23 -5.02
C ILE A 150 7.35 2.33 -3.78
N ILE A 151 7.99 2.47 -2.62
CA ILE A 151 7.34 2.59 -1.31
C ILE A 151 8.12 3.52 -0.41
N LYS A 152 7.43 4.31 0.42
CA LYS A 152 8.05 5.19 1.40
C LYS A 152 8.33 4.46 2.71
N ALA A 153 9.56 4.68 3.24
CA ALA A 153 9.92 4.29 4.60
C ALA A 153 10.97 5.26 5.15
N THR A 154 10.66 5.92 6.26
CA THR A 154 11.61 6.81 6.91
C THR A 154 12.71 6.01 7.59
N LYS A 155 13.90 6.60 7.74
CA LYS A 155 15.06 5.94 8.39
C LYS A 155 14.80 5.50 9.84
N ASP A 156 13.84 6.11 10.51
CA ASP A 156 13.49 5.83 11.90
C ASP A 156 12.55 4.62 12.01
N ASP A 157 11.93 4.22 10.92
CA ASP A 157 11.08 3.04 10.83
C ASP A 157 11.92 1.78 10.51
N LYS A 158 12.71 1.35 11.50
CA LYS A 158 13.71 0.30 11.35
C LYS A 158 13.13 -1.04 10.90
N GLU A 159 11.94 -1.42 11.39
CA GLU A 159 11.28 -2.67 11.02
C GLU A 159 10.89 -2.65 9.54
N ARG A 160 10.30 -1.54 9.07
CA ARG A 160 9.90 -1.38 7.67
C ARG A 160 11.11 -1.33 6.75
N VAL A 161 12.13 -0.54 7.09
CA VAL A 161 13.38 -0.47 6.32
C VAL A 161 14.04 -1.85 6.21
N SER A 162 14.17 -2.56 7.33
CA SER A 162 14.74 -3.90 7.35
C SER A 162 13.92 -4.90 6.51
N ALA A 163 12.59 -4.83 6.56
CA ALA A 163 11.72 -5.67 5.75
C ALA A 163 11.90 -5.38 4.26
N LEU A 164 11.96 -4.10 3.87
CA LEU A 164 12.16 -3.67 2.49
C LEU A 164 13.51 -4.18 1.94
N GLU A 165 14.60 -3.92 2.64
CA GLU A 165 15.94 -4.35 2.22
C GLU A 165 16.04 -5.87 2.07
N ASN A 166 15.48 -6.64 3.04
CA ASN A 166 15.47 -8.10 2.96
C ASN A 166 14.59 -8.66 1.83
N ASN A 167 13.64 -7.87 1.33
CA ASN A 167 12.80 -8.23 0.19
C ASN A 167 13.31 -7.63 -1.13
N GLY A 168 14.56 -7.13 -1.18
CA GLY A 168 15.21 -6.67 -2.39
C GLY A 168 14.77 -5.30 -2.87
N PHE A 169 14.29 -4.45 -1.95
CA PHE A 169 14.10 -3.03 -2.22
C PHE A 169 15.37 -2.26 -1.89
N ASP A 170 15.83 -1.44 -2.81
CA ASP A 170 16.95 -0.53 -2.63
C ASP A 170 16.46 0.88 -2.35
N LYS A 171 17.23 1.67 -1.59
CA LYS A 171 16.91 3.08 -1.40
C LYS A 171 16.92 3.80 -2.75
N LEU A 172 15.84 4.51 -3.05
CA LEU A 172 15.72 5.27 -4.30
C LEU A 172 16.70 6.45 -4.30
N LYS A 173 17.58 6.47 -5.30
CA LYS A 173 18.60 7.53 -5.52
C LYS A 173 18.27 8.28 -6.81
N ASP A 174 17.06 8.81 -6.91
CA ASP A 174 16.63 9.60 -8.06
C ASP A 174 16.40 11.06 -7.64
N SER A 175 17.26 11.95 -8.12
CA SER A 175 17.18 13.38 -7.82
C SER A 175 15.99 14.08 -8.48
N THR A 176 15.35 13.45 -9.47
CA THR A 176 14.16 13.97 -10.15
C THR A 176 12.88 13.60 -9.44
N PHE A 177 12.91 12.60 -8.53
CA PHE A 177 11.76 12.21 -7.74
C PHE A 177 11.46 13.27 -6.67
N PRO A 178 10.24 13.81 -6.60
CA PRO A 178 9.94 14.99 -5.78
C PRO A 178 9.88 14.72 -4.27
N TYR A 179 9.85 13.45 -3.87
CA TYR A 179 9.69 13.04 -2.47
C TYR A 179 10.92 12.31 -1.95
N ARG A 180 11.09 12.27 -0.62
CA ARG A 180 12.22 11.63 0.07
C ARG A 180 11.82 10.31 0.72
N ASP A 181 12.86 9.55 1.08
CA ASP A 181 12.73 8.31 1.86
C ASP A 181 11.93 7.21 1.13
N TYR A 182 12.10 7.13 -0.19
CA TYR A 182 11.55 6.05 -0.98
C TYR A 182 12.55 4.94 -1.23
N TYR A 183 12.01 3.74 -1.35
CA TYR A 183 12.69 2.52 -1.76
C TYR A 183 12.06 2.01 -3.05
N VAL A 184 12.87 1.35 -3.88
CA VAL A 184 12.44 0.82 -5.18
C VAL A 184 12.84 -0.65 -5.30
N LYS A 185 11.93 -1.47 -5.80
CA LYS A 185 12.22 -2.81 -6.29
C LYS A 185 11.89 -2.87 -7.77
N ARG A 186 12.85 -3.37 -8.56
CA ARG A 186 12.70 -3.61 -10.00
C ARG A 186 12.43 -5.09 -10.24
N LYS A 187 11.62 -5.37 -11.26
CA LYS A 187 11.31 -6.74 -11.70
C LYS A 187 12.54 -7.38 -12.30
#